data_6a8081f805c9979530c6c6a05b9af52c
#
_entry.id   6a8081f805c9979530c6c6a05b9af52c
#
_cell.length_a   1.000
_cell.length_b   1.000
_cell.length_c   1.000
_cell.angle_alpha   90.00
_cell.angle_beta   90.00
_cell.angle_gamma   90.00
#
_symmetry.space_group_name_H-M   'P 1'
#
loop_
_entity.id
_entity.type
_entity.pdbx_description
1 polymer ?
#
loop_
_entity_poly.entity_id
_entity_poly.type
_entity_poly.pdbx_seq_one_letter_code
_entity_poly.pdbx_strand_id
1 'polypeptide(L)'
;MKTTHSSKLADKRLAVLGAGKIGGILLRAFLEKKLVQPKRVHATVRHAEKARSLAKQLGVEASTDNRAAAHGADIILLAVKPQAVKGILEEIKPEMKPGKLIVSVVASVSTQLMEKQLGMDLPVIRAMPNTPCAIGCGMTGLAKGIHAGKEHLEIARVMFEAVGRVVDVDEKQIDAVTGLSASGTAFIYIILESLAEGGVKVGLPRDVSTLLAAQTMMGAARMVLDTGDHPALLKDAVTTPAGSTMDGILELEDGKLRVTLIKAVMKATQRAKELIVES
;
A
#
# COMPACT_ATOMS: atom_id res chain seq x y z
N MET A 1 -24.59 -5.48 4.15
CA MET A 1 -24.65 -4.61 2.96
C MET A 1 -23.28 -4.59 2.25
N LYS A 2 -22.92 -5.67 1.50
CA LYS A 2 -21.58 -5.82 0.86
C LYS A 2 -21.61 -6.02 -0.66
N THR A 3 -22.73 -5.77 -1.34
CA THR A 3 -22.93 -6.23 -2.73
C THR A 3 -23.01 -5.13 -3.81
N THR A 4 -22.98 -3.85 -3.46
CA THR A 4 -23.17 -2.76 -4.44
C THR A 4 -21.86 -2.13 -4.96
N HIS A 5 -20.70 -2.39 -4.34
CA HIS A 5 -19.43 -1.75 -4.71
C HIS A 5 -18.65 -2.52 -5.79
N SER A 6 -18.81 -3.83 -5.89
CA SER A 6 -18.11 -4.68 -6.88
C SER A 6 -18.52 -4.41 -8.34
N SER A 7 -19.70 -3.84 -8.58
CA SER A 7 -20.19 -3.58 -9.95
C SER A 7 -19.48 -2.44 -10.68
N LYS A 8 -18.87 -1.49 -9.93
CA LYS A 8 -18.24 -0.27 -10.53
C LYS A 8 -16.98 -0.55 -11.33
N LEU A 9 -16.27 -1.66 -11.04
CA LEU A 9 -15.02 -2.02 -11.71
C LEU A 9 -15.18 -3.17 -12.72
N ALA A 10 -16.23 -3.98 -12.59
CA ALA A 10 -16.41 -5.20 -13.39
C ALA A 10 -16.42 -4.94 -14.91
N ASP A 11 -16.91 -3.78 -15.33
CA ASP A 11 -16.99 -3.38 -16.74
C ASP A 11 -15.82 -2.51 -17.19
N LYS A 12 -14.93 -2.10 -16.29
CA LYS A 12 -13.77 -1.26 -16.60
C LYS A 12 -12.60 -2.08 -17.13
N ARG A 13 -11.84 -1.48 -18.02
CA ARG A 13 -10.54 -1.99 -18.47
C ARG A 13 -9.43 -1.40 -17.63
N LEU A 14 -8.55 -2.24 -17.11
CA LEU A 14 -7.45 -1.86 -16.23
C LEU A 14 -6.09 -2.07 -16.93
N ALA A 15 -5.32 -1.01 -17.07
CA ALA A 15 -3.90 -1.11 -17.35
C ALA A 15 -3.11 -1.12 -16.04
N VAL A 16 -2.18 -2.05 -15.88
CA VAL A 16 -1.24 -2.08 -14.76
C VAL A 16 0.16 -1.81 -15.30
N LEU A 17 0.58 -0.56 -15.25
CA LEU A 17 1.90 -0.15 -15.71
C LEU A 17 2.94 -0.41 -14.63
N GLY A 18 3.75 -1.45 -14.84
CA GLY A 18 4.74 -1.91 -13.88
C GLY A 18 4.21 -2.99 -12.92
N ALA A 19 3.79 -4.15 -13.42
CA ALA A 19 3.40 -5.31 -12.61
C ALA A 19 4.62 -5.99 -11.94
N GLY A 20 5.41 -5.17 -11.22
CA GLY A 20 6.51 -5.61 -10.36
C GLY A 20 6.03 -6.08 -8.98
N LYS A 21 6.80 -5.74 -7.90
CA LYS A 21 6.46 -6.20 -6.54
C LYS A 21 5.07 -5.74 -6.11
N ILE A 22 4.85 -4.42 -6.01
CA ILE A 22 3.56 -3.90 -5.52
C ILE A 22 2.45 -4.00 -6.57
N GLY A 23 2.73 -3.66 -7.83
CA GLY A 23 1.76 -3.76 -8.93
C GLY A 23 1.29 -5.20 -9.17
N GLY A 24 2.20 -6.18 -9.04
CA GLY A 24 1.86 -7.60 -9.14
C GLY A 24 1.04 -8.11 -7.95
N ILE A 25 1.32 -7.65 -6.73
CA ILE A 25 0.51 -7.96 -5.54
C ILE A 25 -0.92 -7.46 -5.74
N LEU A 26 -1.07 -6.18 -6.10
CA LEU A 26 -2.38 -5.56 -6.30
C LEU A 26 -3.16 -6.25 -7.43
N LEU A 27 -2.50 -6.50 -8.57
CA LEU A 27 -3.13 -7.18 -9.69
C LEU A 27 -3.68 -8.57 -9.31
N ARG A 28 -2.88 -9.40 -8.64
CA ARG A 28 -3.33 -10.72 -8.17
C ARG A 28 -4.55 -10.60 -7.25
N ALA A 29 -4.48 -9.72 -6.27
CA ALA A 29 -5.58 -9.51 -5.34
C ALA A 29 -6.86 -9.01 -6.02
N PHE A 30 -6.75 -8.11 -7.00
CA PHE A 30 -7.91 -7.64 -7.77
C PHE A 30 -8.57 -8.75 -8.58
N LEU A 31 -7.77 -9.66 -9.16
CA LEU A 31 -8.27 -10.83 -9.88
C LEU A 31 -8.92 -11.86 -8.93
N GLU A 32 -8.26 -12.18 -7.83
CA GLU A 32 -8.77 -13.11 -6.80
C GLU A 32 -10.09 -12.63 -6.17
N LYS A 33 -10.19 -11.33 -5.92
CA LYS A 33 -11.42 -10.68 -5.41
C LYS A 33 -12.47 -10.43 -6.51
N LYS A 34 -12.16 -10.80 -7.75
CA LYS A 34 -13.06 -10.64 -8.92
C LYS A 34 -13.48 -9.17 -9.15
N LEU A 35 -12.65 -8.21 -8.79
CA LEU A 35 -12.90 -6.79 -9.06
C LEU A 35 -12.85 -6.47 -10.54
N VAL A 36 -11.99 -7.16 -11.28
CA VAL A 36 -11.81 -7.03 -12.72
C VAL A 36 -11.64 -8.41 -13.35
N GLN A 37 -12.17 -8.59 -14.54
CA GLN A 37 -12.01 -9.86 -15.26
C GLN A 37 -10.63 -9.91 -15.93
N PRO A 38 -9.94 -11.07 -15.98
CA PRO A 38 -8.61 -11.19 -16.61
C PRO A 38 -8.54 -10.63 -18.03
N LYS A 39 -9.58 -10.86 -18.85
CA LYS A 39 -9.69 -10.36 -20.24
C LYS A 39 -9.79 -8.83 -20.37
N ARG A 40 -10.00 -8.12 -19.26
CA ARG A 40 -10.09 -6.66 -19.20
C ARG A 40 -8.85 -6.03 -18.59
N VAL A 41 -7.79 -6.82 -18.38
CA VAL A 41 -6.52 -6.36 -17.80
C VAL A 41 -5.41 -6.45 -18.83
N HIS A 42 -4.65 -5.35 -19.00
CA HIS A 42 -3.37 -5.35 -19.68
C HIS A 42 -2.28 -4.90 -18.70
N ALA A 43 -1.37 -5.80 -18.36
CA ALA A 43 -0.28 -5.52 -17.44
C ALA A 43 1.05 -5.34 -18.19
N THR A 44 1.89 -4.40 -17.74
CA THR A 44 3.21 -4.24 -18.32
C THR A 44 4.32 -4.53 -17.33
N VAL A 45 5.42 -5.05 -17.84
CA VAL A 45 6.66 -5.29 -17.11
C VAL A 45 7.86 -4.96 -18.01
N ARG A 46 9.04 -4.74 -17.41
CA ARG A 46 10.24 -4.32 -18.15
C ARG A 46 10.76 -5.37 -19.15
N HIS A 47 10.57 -6.67 -18.86
CA HIS A 47 11.19 -7.76 -19.61
C HIS A 47 10.13 -8.69 -20.21
N ALA A 48 10.27 -9.01 -21.50
CA ALA A 48 9.32 -9.83 -22.24
C ALA A 48 9.11 -11.24 -21.64
N GLU A 49 10.15 -11.84 -21.05
CA GLU A 49 10.02 -13.13 -20.37
C GLU A 49 9.12 -13.06 -19.16
N LYS A 50 9.23 -11.98 -18.36
CA LYS A 50 8.35 -11.74 -17.21
C LYS A 50 6.91 -11.47 -17.66
N ALA A 51 6.72 -10.79 -18.80
CA ALA A 51 5.39 -10.59 -19.39
C ALA A 51 4.75 -11.94 -19.75
N ARG A 52 5.46 -12.81 -20.46
CA ARG A 52 4.97 -14.17 -20.80
C ARG A 52 4.62 -15.00 -19.56
N SER A 53 5.48 -14.96 -18.53
CA SER A 53 5.22 -15.65 -17.26
C SER A 53 3.98 -15.11 -16.56
N LEU A 54 3.82 -13.78 -16.48
CA LEU A 54 2.68 -13.12 -15.86
C LEU A 54 1.37 -13.47 -16.58
N ALA A 55 1.36 -13.40 -17.92
CA ALA A 55 0.22 -13.76 -18.74
C ALA A 55 -0.23 -15.22 -18.48
N LYS A 56 0.75 -16.15 -18.47
CA LYS A 56 0.47 -17.57 -18.19
C LYS A 56 -0.09 -17.81 -16.79
N GLN A 57 0.45 -17.11 -15.78
CA GLN A 57 0.05 -17.28 -14.37
C GLN A 57 -1.33 -16.72 -14.07
N LEU A 58 -1.67 -15.56 -14.64
CA LEU A 58 -2.86 -14.79 -14.25
C LEU A 58 -3.96 -14.77 -15.33
N GLY A 59 -3.69 -15.30 -16.52
CA GLY A 59 -4.66 -15.30 -17.63
C GLY A 59 -4.98 -13.89 -18.16
N VAL A 60 -4.09 -12.92 -17.95
CA VAL A 60 -4.22 -11.53 -18.41
C VAL A 60 -3.38 -11.27 -19.65
N GLU A 61 -3.69 -10.23 -20.40
CA GLU A 61 -2.77 -9.70 -21.38
C GLU A 61 -1.57 -9.07 -20.66
N ALA A 62 -0.35 -9.40 -21.10
CA ALA A 62 0.86 -8.83 -20.53
C ALA A 62 1.94 -8.60 -21.60
N SER A 63 2.56 -7.42 -21.55
CA SER A 63 3.55 -6.98 -22.53
C SER A 63 4.64 -6.09 -21.90
N THR A 64 5.50 -5.54 -22.75
CA THR A 64 6.44 -4.47 -22.38
C THR A 64 6.01 -3.10 -22.91
N ASP A 65 4.86 -3.00 -23.58
CA ASP A 65 4.35 -1.82 -24.26
C ASP A 65 3.31 -1.09 -23.36
N ASN A 66 3.75 -0.02 -22.71
CA ASN A 66 2.89 0.79 -21.85
C ASN A 66 1.83 1.55 -22.66
N ARG A 67 2.16 1.94 -23.87
CA ARG A 67 1.26 2.68 -24.76
C ARG A 67 0.07 1.84 -25.17
N ALA A 68 0.33 0.61 -25.65
CA ALA A 68 -0.71 -0.35 -25.98
C ALA A 68 -1.62 -0.65 -24.77
N ALA A 69 -1.04 -0.84 -23.57
CA ALA A 69 -1.81 -1.08 -22.37
C ALA A 69 -2.70 0.12 -21.99
N ALA A 70 -2.18 1.33 -22.11
CA ALA A 70 -2.92 2.55 -21.78
C ALA A 70 -4.02 2.87 -22.80
N HIS A 71 -3.85 2.50 -24.08
CA HIS A 71 -4.79 2.80 -25.16
C HIS A 71 -6.22 2.36 -24.83
N GLY A 72 -6.40 1.11 -24.46
CA GLY A 72 -7.71 0.52 -24.21
C GLY A 72 -8.24 0.66 -22.77
N ALA A 73 -7.46 1.25 -21.86
CA ALA A 73 -7.80 1.28 -20.44
C ALA A 73 -8.71 2.44 -20.06
N ASP A 74 -9.64 2.19 -19.14
CA ASP A 74 -10.41 3.20 -18.41
C ASP A 74 -9.66 3.66 -17.16
N ILE A 75 -8.94 2.72 -16.51
CA ILE A 75 -8.17 2.95 -15.30
C ILE A 75 -6.72 2.53 -15.55
N ILE A 76 -5.79 3.39 -15.20
CA ILE A 76 -4.36 3.13 -15.31
C ILE A 76 -3.76 3.09 -13.91
N LEU A 77 -3.38 1.90 -13.45
CA LEU A 77 -2.63 1.73 -12.21
C LEU A 77 -1.14 1.91 -12.52
N LEU A 78 -0.57 3.02 -12.07
CA LEU A 78 0.84 3.33 -12.23
C LEU A 78 1.63 2.80 -11.03
N ALA A 79 2.41 1.73 -11.23
CA ALA A 79 3.13 1.01 -10.18
C ALA A 79 4.61 0.79 -10.51
N VAL A 80 5.23 1.79 -11.09
CA VAL A 80 6.63 1.80 -11.53
C VAL A 80 7.55 2.44 -10.49
N LYS A 81 8.85 2.42 -10.72
CA LYS A 81 9.80 3.17 -9.89
C LYS A 81 9.66 4.67 -10.15
N PRO A 82 9.86 5.53 -9.13
CA PRO A 82 9.72 6.99 -9.27
C PRO A 82 10.48 7.57 -10.47
N GLN A 83 11.71 7.13 -10.70
CA GLN A 83 12.58 7.61 -11.77
C GLN A 83 12.04 7.30 -13.19
N ALA A 84 11.15 6.32 -13.32
CA ALA A 84 10.58 5.93 -14.62
C ALA A 84 9.29 6.70 -14.96
N VAL A 85 8.71 7.42 -13.99
CA VAL A 85 7.37 8.01 -14.13
C VAL A 85 7.29 8.98 -15.27
N LYS A 86 8.23 9.95 -15.36
CA LYS A 86 8.21 10.97 -16.41
C LYS A 86 8.20 10.34 -17.81
N GLY A 87 9.13 9.42 -18.08
CA GLY A 87 9.21 8.76 -19.37
C GLY A 87 7.96 7.93 -19.71
N ILE A 88 7.39 7.24 -18.72
CA ILE A 88 6.16 6.47 -18.93
C ILE A 88 4.95 7.37 -19.17
N LEU A 89 4.83 8.49 -18.45
CA LEU A 89 3.75 9.46 -18.71
C LEU A 89 3.87 10.08 -20.09
N GLU A 90 5.07 10.40 -20.56
CA GLU A 90 5.32 10.86 -21.94
C GLU A 90 4.95 9.78 -22.97
N GLU A 91 5.35 8.53 -22.73
CA GLU A 91 5.03 7.39 -23.60
C GLU A 91 3.52 7.19 -23.78
N ILE A 92 2.75 7.24 -22.67
CA ILE A 92 1.30 7.00 -22.70
C ILE A 92 0.47 8.25 -23.04
N LYS A 93 1.04 9.44 -22.98
CA LYS A 93 0.33 10.73 -23.20
C LYS A 93 -0.54 10.76 -24.46
N PRO A 94 -0.11 10.23 -25.63
CA PRO A 94 -0.95 10.20 -26.84
C PRO A 94 -2.23 9.36 -26.69
N GLU A 95 -2.27 8.43 -25.73
CA GLU A 95 -3.40 7.54 -25.49
C GLU A 95 -4.35 8.07 -24.40
N MET A 96 -3.97 9.16 -23.74
CA MET A 96 -4.80 9.76 -22.71
C MET A 96 -5.98 10.50 -23.32
N LYS A 97 -7.17 10.29 -22.74
CA LYS A 97 -8.43 10.89 -23.19
C LYS A 97 -9.30 11.22 -21.99
N PRO A 98 -10.22 12.20 -22.10
CA PRO A 98 -11.22 12.44 -21.07
C PRO A 98 -11.94 11.15 -20.66
N GLY A 99 -12.20 10.99 -19.37
CA GLY A 99 -12.84 9.81 -18.79
C GLY A 99 -11.89 8.69 -18.33
N LYS A 100 -10.58 8.77 -18.60
CA LYS A 100 -9.58 7.88 -18.02
C LYS A 100 -9.20 8.36 -16.63
N LEU A 101 -8.95 7.40 -15.72
CA LEU A 101 -8.47 7.63 -14.35
C LEU A 101 -7.05 7.10 -14.18
N ILE A 102 -6.17 7.89 -13.61
CA ILE A 102 -4.85 7.42 -13.16
C ILE A 102 -4.90 7.17 -11.65
N VAL A 103 -4.50 5.97 -11.25
CA VAL A 103 -4.27 5.60 -9.85
C VAL A 103 -2.80 5.29 -9.69
N SER A 104 -2.06 6.13 -8.98
CA SER A 104 -0.63 5.99 -8.80
C SER A 104 -0.30 5.43 -7.42
N VAL A 105 0.48 4.34 -7.38
CA VAL A 105 1.09 3.81 -6.14
C VAL A 105 2.59 4.13 -6.06
N VAL A 106 3.03 5.11 -6.84
CA VAL A 106 4.42 5.51 -6.90
C VAL A 106 4.76 6.40 -5.71
N ALA A 107 5.79 6.02 -4.96
CA ALA A 107 6.29 6.85 -3.88
C ALA A 107 6.91 8.15 -4.42
N SER A 108 6.79 9.24 -3.65
CA SER A 108 7.51 10.50 -3.89
C SER A 108 7.22 11.19 -5.24
N VAL A 109 6.07 10.90 -5.86
CA VAL A 109 5.60 11.58 -7.09
C VAL A 109 4.22 12.17 -6.82
N SER A 110 4.08 13.49 -6.95
CA SER A 110 2.84 14.19 -6.67
C SER A 110 1.81 14.05 -7.79
N THR A 111 0.54 14.23 -7.46
CA THR A 111 -0.55 14.30 -8.45
C THR A 111 -0.32 15.48 -9.39
N GLN A 112 0.09 16.62 -8.86
CA GLN A 112 0.38 17.83 -9.64
C GLN A 112 1.46 17.59 -10.73
N LEU A 113 2.53 16.85 -10.39
CA LEU A 113 3.56 16.51 -11.39
C LEU A 113 2.97 15.64 -12.50
N MET A 114 2.17 14.64 -12.15
CA MET A 114 1.54 13.74 -13.14
C MET A 114 0.56 14.50 -14.04
N GLU A 115 -0.29 15.35 -13.45
CA GLU A 115 -1.26 16.19 -14.18
C GLU A 115 -0.53 17.15 -15.14
N LYS A 116 0.51 17.83 -14.67
CA LYS A 116 1.34 18.73 -15.50
C LYS A 116 2.01 18.00 -16.66
N GLN A 117 2.57 16.82 -16.42
CA GLN A 117 3.27 16.03 -17.45
C GLN A 117 2.31 15.56 -18.55
N LEU A 118 1.12 15.16 -18.17
CA LEU A 118 0.08 14.75 -19.13
C LEU A 118 -0.47 15.94 -19.92
N GLY A 119 -0.50 17.13 -19.32
CA GLY A 119 -0.93 18.38 -19.99
C GLY A 119 -2.42 18.40 -20.34
N MET A 120 -3.25 17.70 -19.56
CA MET A 120 -4.70 17.66 -19.70
C MET A 120 -5.35 17.40 -18.34
N ASP A 121 -6.62 17.81 -18.20
CA ASP A 121 -7.41 17.76 -16.97
C ASP A 121 -7.87 16.31 -16.66
N LEU A 122 -6.91 15.43 -16.43
CA LEU A 122 -7.19 14.03 -16.09
C LEU A 122 -7.23 13.82 -14.57
N PRO A 123 -8.22 13.05 -14.10
CA PRO A 123 -8.27 12.69 -12.68
C PRO A 123 -7.09 11.79 -12.30
N VAL A 124 -6.37 12.20 -11.28
CA VAL A 124 -5.28 11.44 -10.67
C VAL A 124 -5.60 11.17 -9.21
N ILE A 125 -5.51 9.91 -8.80
CA ILE A 125 -5.54 9.50 -7.38
C ILE A 125 -4.17 8.97 -7.01
N ARG A 126 -3.59 9.51 -5.95
CA ARG A 126 -2.37 8.98 -5.34
C ARG A 126 -2.76 8.03 -4.22
N ALA A 127 -2.28 6.80 -4.28
CA ALA A 127 -2.51 5.77 -3.30
C ALA A 127 -1.17 5.32 -2.72
N MET A 128 -1.10 5.18 -1.40
CA MET A 128 0.08 4.68 -0.70
C MET A 128 -0.27 3.42 0.07
N PRO A 129 -0.24 2.25 -0.58
CA PRO A 129 -0.43 0.95 0.05
C PRO A 129 0.85 0.50 0.77
N ASN A 130 0.73 -0.53 1.61
CA ASN A 130 1.84 -1.25 2.18
C ASN A 130 1.85 -2.74 1.77
N THR A 131 2.94 -3.44 2.04
CA THR A 131 3.14 -4.84 1.57
C THR A 131 2.14 -5.86 2.13
N PRO A 132 1.53 -5.72 3.34
CA PRO A 132 0.47 -6.62 3.81
C PRO A 132 -0.79 -6.67 2.92
N CYS A 133 -0.91 -5.80 1.91
CA CYS A 133 -1.89 -5.95 0.84
C CYS A 133 -1.85 -7.34 0.18
N ALA A 134 -0.69 -8.01 0.18
CA ALA A 134 -0.52 -9.36 -0.37
C ALA A 134 -1.44 -10.41 0.27
N ILE A 135 -1.84 -10.19 1.52
CA ILE A 135 -2.70 -11.10 2.29
C ILE A 135 -4.04 -10.45 2.69
N GLY A 136 -4.41 -9.33 2.06
CA GLY A 136 -5.64 -8.61 2.37
C GLY A 136 -5.63 -7.83 3.69
N CYS A 137 -4.47 -7.65 4.29
CA CYS A 137 -4.28 -6.92 5.55
C CYS A 137 -3.52 -5.59 5.33
N GLY A 138 -3.62 -5.02 4.15
CA GLY A 138 -2.97 -3.76 3.82
C GLY A 138 -3.61 -2.56 4.49
N MET A 139 -2.85 -1.47 4.52
CA MET A 139 -3.35 -0.13 4.80
C MET A 139 -2.99 0.79 3.65
N THR A 140 -3.95 1.54 3.12
CA THR A 140 -3.73 2.44 1.99
C THR A 140 -4.23 3.84 2.32
N GLY A 141 -3.34 4.83 2.24
CA GLY A 141 -3.72 6.24 2.19
C GLY A 141 -4.09 6.64 0.76
N LEU A 142 -5.23 7.30 0.58
CA LEU A 142 -5.67 7.85 -0.70
C LEU A 142 -5.67 9.38 -0.65
N ALA A 143 -5.13 10.00 -1.69
CA ALA A 143 -5.22 11.43 -1.91
C ALA A 143 -5.63 11.71 -3.36
N LYS A 144 -6.44 12.72 -3.57
CA LYS A 144 -6.93 13.12 -4.89
C LYS A 144 -6.14 14.32 -5.44
N GLY A 145 -5.85 14.30 -6.73
CA GLY A 145 -5.40 15.46 -7.50
C GLY A 145 -6.51 16.48 -7.73
N ILE A 146 -6.15 17.59 -8.35
CA ILE A 146 -7.06 18.73 -8.53
C ILE A 146 -8.23 18.40 -9.46
N HIS A 147 -8.02 17.54 -10.46
CA HIS A 147 -9.04 17.14 -11.43
C HIS A 147 -9.82 15.88 -11.02
N ALA A 148 -9.52 15.30 -9.85
CA ALA A 148 -10.21 14.11 -9.35
C ALA A 148 -11.43 14.48 -8.49
N GLY A 149 -12.62 14.01 -8.88
CA GLY A 149 -13.86 14.11 -8.13
C GLY A 149 -14.05 13.00 -7.09
N LYS A 150 -15.18 13.03 -6.38
CA LYS A 150 -15.55 12.01 -5.39
C LYS A 150 -15.70 10.63 -6.02
N GLU A 151 -16.23 10.55 -7.24
CA GLU A 151 -16.41 9.30 -7.99
C GLU A 151 -15.09 8.61 -8.30
N HIS A 152 -14.02 9.36 -8.60
CA HIS A 152 -12.69 8.81 -8.86
C HIS A 152 -12.05 8.27 -7.58
N LEU A 153 -12.23 8.99 -6.46
CA LEU A 153 -11.77 8.55 -5.14
C LEU A 153 -12.48 7.26 -4.72
N GLU A 154 -13.78 7.16 -4.98
CA GLU A 154 -14.57 5.97 -4.69
C GLU A 154 -14.13 4.75 -5.51
N ILE A 155 -13.78 4.94 -6.78
CA ILE A 155 -13.19 3.86 -7.60
C ILE A 155 -11.90 3.35 -6.98
N ALA A 156 -10.99 4.26 -6.62
CA ALA A 156 -9.75 3.89 -5.95
C ALA A 156 -10.01 3.22 -4.59
N ARG A 157 -10.96 3.71 -3.80
CA ARG A 157 -11.36 3.10 -2.53
C ARG A 157 -11.77 1.64 -2.73
N VAL A 158 -12.65 1.35 -3.67
CA VAL A 158 -13.09 -0.02 -3.99
C VAL A 158 -11.90 -0.92 -4.37
N MET A 159 -10.93 -0.39 -5.14
CA MET A 159 -9.72 -1.13 -5.49
C MET A 159 -8.90 -1.52 -4.24
N PHE A 160 -8.68 -0.57 -3.33
CA PHE A 160 -7.79 -0.82 -2.20
C PHE A 160 -8.48 -1.45 -0.99
N GLU A 161 -9.79 -1.32 -0.81
CA GLU A 161 -10.56 -2.08 0.18
C GLU A 161 -10.54 -3.60 -0.08
N ALA A 162 -10.32 -4.02 -1.31
CA ALA A 162 -10.10 -5.42 -1.63
C ALA A 162 -8.81 -6.01 -1.04
N VAL A 163 -7.86 -5.17 -0.70
CA VAL A 163 -6.54 -5.57 -0.20
C VAL A 163 -6.26 -5.10 1.23
N GLY A 164 -7.24 -4.48 1.89
CA GLY A 164 -7.10 -4.04 3.28
C GLY A 164 -8.01 -2.88 3.65
N ARG A 165 -7.56 -2.02 4.55
CA ARG A 165 -8.27 -0.80 4.97
C ARG A 165 -7.77 0.41 4.18
N VAL A 166 -8.64 1.41 4.05
CA VAL A 166 -8.38 2.65 3.32
C VAL A 166 -8.68 3.85 4.20
N VAL A 167 -7.87 4.88 4.07
CA VAL A 167 -8.10 6.20 4.66
C VAL A 167 -7.87 7.29 3.62
N ASP A 168 -8.76 8.28 3.59
CA ASP A 168 -8.53 9.48 2.79
C ASP A 168 -7.67 10.45 3.58
N VAL A 169 -6.70 11.03 2.91
CA VAL A 169 -5.79 12.02 3.49
C VAL A 169 -5.56 13.16 2.49
N ASP A 170 -5.13 14.30 3.00
CA ASP A 170 -4.57 15.35 2.15
C ASP A 170 -3.28 14.84 1.49
N GLU A 171 -3.01 15.20 0.23
CA GLU A 171 -1.80 14.77 -0.45
C GLU A 171 -0.52 15.11 0.31
N LYS A 172 -0.51 16.23 1.02
CA LYS A 172 0.62 16.65 1.89
C LYS A 172 0.93 15.65 3.00
N GLN A 173 -0.02 14.77 3.36
CA GLN A 173 0.12 13.76 4.39
C GLN A 173 0.62 12.41 3.85
N ILE A 174 0.64 12.20 2.53
CA ILE A 174 1.03 10.91 1.93
C ILE A 174 2.46 10.50 2.32
N ASP A 175 3.38 11.45 2.50
CA ASP A 175 4.74 11.12 2.93
C ASP A 175 4.78 10.67 4.40
N ALA A 176 3.89 11.19 5.25
CA ALA A 176 3.69 10.68 6.61
C ALA A 176 3.06 9.28 6.61
N VAL A 177 2.08 9.03 5.73
CA VAL A 177 1.55 7.66 5.49
C VAL A 177 2.67 6.72 5.05
N THR A 178 3.57 7.18 4.17
CA THR A 178 4.74 6.41 3.73
C THR A 178 5.63 6.04 4.92
N GLY A 179 5.98 7.02 5.76
CA GLY A 179 6.83 6.80 6.93
C GLY A 179 6.21 5.88 7.98
N LEU A 180 4.91 6.08 8.28
CA LEU A 180 4.20 5.34 9.33
C LEU A 180 3.75 3.95 8.86
N SER A 181 3.17 3.83 7.67
CA SER A 181 2.51 2.61 7.20
C SER A 181 3.38 1.79 6.26
N ALA A 182 3.92 2.38 5.19
CA ALA A 182 4.71 1.63 4.24
C ALA A 182 6.07 1.20 4.82
N SER A 183 6.84 2.17 5.36
CA SER A 183 8.12 1.91 6.05
C SER A 183 7.89 1.22 7.39
N GLY A 184 6.84 1.60 8.11
CA GLY A 184 6.46 1.05 9.41
C GLY A 184 6.30 -0.46 9.42
N THR A 185 5.89 -1.08 8.31
CA THR A 185 5.86 -2.55 8.18
C THR A 185 7.22 -3.18 8.52
N ALA A 186 8.34 -2.55 8.09
CA ALA A 186 9.67 -3.04 8.42
C ALA A 186 10.01 -2.84 9.92
N PHE A 187 9.55 -1.75 10.53
CA PHE A 187 9.76 -1.49 11.95
C PHE A 187 9.04 -2.54 12.82
N ILE A 188 7.82 -2.91 12.41
CA ILE A 188 7.05 -3.96 13.07
C ILE A 188 7.76 -5.33 12.97
N TYR A 189 8.40 -5.66 11.84
CA TYR A 189 9.18 -6.89 11.72
C TYR A 189 10.39 -6.90 12.66
N ILE A 190 11.07 -5.77 12.86
CA ILE A 190 12.18 -5.66 13.84
C ILE A 190 11.66 -5.91 15.27
N ILE A 191 10.52 -5.32 15.65
CA ILE A 191 9.93 -5.52 16.98
C ILE A 191 9.51 -6.98 17.16
N LEU A 192 8.88 -7.59 16.14
CA LEU A 192 8.46 -8.98 16.17
C LEU A 192 9.66 -9.93 16.34
N GLU A 193 10.72 -9.71 15.58
CA GLU A 193 11.95 -10.46 15.67
C GLU A 193 12.58 -10.35 17.08
N SER A 194 12.64 -9.13 17.62
CA SER A 194 13.17 -8.88 18.97
C SER A 194 12.37 -9.60 20.05
N LEU A 195 11.04 -9.61 19.97
CA LEU A 195 10.19 -10.36 20.90
C LEU A 195 10.42 -11.87 20.78
N ALA A 196 10.55 -12.38 19.55
CA ALA A 196 10.85 -13.80 19.32
C ALA A 196 12.23 -14.19 19.84
N GLU A 197 13.25 -13.36 19.67
CA GLU A 197 14.59 -13.58 20.26
C GLU A 197 14.55 -13.58 21.80
N GLY A 198 13.77 -12.67 22.41
CA GLY A 198 13.52 -12.64 23.85
C GLY A 198 12.93 -13.96 24.34
N GLY A 199 11.93 -14.49 23.63
CA GLY A 199 11.33 -15.81 23.95
C GLY A 199 12.34 -16.95 23.89
N VAL A 200 13.21 -16.96 22.87
CA VAL A 200 14.30 -17.95 22.77
C VAL A 200 15.28 -17.80 23.94
N LYS A 201 15.62 -16.56 24.32
CA LYS A 201 16.52 -16.28 25.44
C LYS A 201 16.03 -16.83 26.77
N VAL A 202 14.70 -16.88 26.96
CA VAL A 202 14.09 -17.43 28.18
C VAL A 202 13.72 -18.93 28.07
N GLY A 203 14.16 -19.62 27.00
CA GLY A 203 14.10 -21.07 26.87
C GLY A 203 12.97 -21.60 25.94
N LEU A 204 12.23 -20.75 25.24
CA LEU A 204 11.24 -21.22 24.26
C LEU A 204 11.93 -21.73 22.98
N PRO A 205 11.43 -22.80 22.33
CA PRO A 205 11.84 -23.13 20.96
C PRO A 205 11.60 -21.95 20.01
N ARG A 206 12.46 -21.78 19.02
CA ARG A 206 12.42 -20.62 18.10
C ARG A 206 11.11 -20.51 17.32
N ASP A 207 10.59 -21.60 16.82
CA ASP A 207 9.33 -21.66 16.07
C ASP A 207 8.13 -21.27 16.95
N VAL A 208 8.08 -21.78 18.19
CA VAL A 208 7.07 -21.43 19.19
C VAL A 208 7.17 -19.95 19.56
N SER A 209 8.37 -19.45 19.81
CA SER A 209 8.62 -18.06 20.16
C SER A 209 8.16 -17.10 19.04
N THR A 210 8.49 -17.42 17.78
CA THR A 210 8.07 -16.65 16.63
C THR A 210 6.54 -16.64 16.46
N LEU A 211 5.89 -17.80 16.63
CA LEU A 211 4.44 -17.91 16.56
C LEU A 211 3.75 -17.06 17.64
N LEU A 212 4.23 -17.17 18.88
CA LEU A 212 3.69 -16.40 20.01
C LEU A 212 3.85 -14.89 19.78
N ALA A 213 5.02 -14.43 19.38
CA ALA A 213 5.28 -13.02 19.10
C ALA A 213 4.35 -12.48 17.98
N ALA A 214 4.25 -13.23 16.88
CA ALA A 214 3.42 -12.84 15.75
C ALA A 214 1.93 -12.78 16.11
N GLN A 215 1.42 -13.79 16.80
CA GLN A 215 0.01 -13.85 17.24
C GLN A 215 -0.30 -12.76 18.27
N THR A 216 0.61 -12.49 19.19
CA THR A 216 0.44 -11.42 20.19
C THR A 216 0.37 -10.05 19.53
N MET A 217 1.29 -9.74 18.60
CA MET A 217 1.25 -8.46 17.86
C MET A 217 -0.04 -8.31 17.06
N MET A 218 -0.44 -9.34 16.34
CA MET A 218 -1.67 -9.34 15.56
C MET A 218 -2.89 -9.11 16.46
N GLY A 219 -2.96 -9.81 17.59
CA GLY A 219 -4.05 -9.69 18.56
C GLY A 219 -4.14 -8.28 19.16
N ALA A 220 -3.01 -7.74 19.60
CA ALA A 220 -2.95 -6.38 20.15
C ALA A 220 -3.38 -5.31 19.14
N ALA A 221 -2.89 -5.40 17.88
CA ALA A 221 -3.31 -4.50 16.82
C ALA A 221 -4.81 -4.64 16.51
N ARG A 222 -5.33 -5.88 16.50
CA ARG A 222 -6.74 -6.17 16.27
C ARG A 222 -7.64 -5.58 17.35
N MET A 223 -7.24 -5.64 18.62
CA MET A 223 -7.97 -5.01 19.72
C MET A 223 -8.18 -3.52 19.46
N VAL A 224 -7.11 -2.78 19.14
CA VAL A 224 -7.23 -1.34 18.81
C VAL A 224 -8.18 -1.08 17.64
N LEU A 225 -8.10 -1.90 16.59
CA LEU A 225 -8.91 -1.71 15.36
C LEU A 225 -10.39 -2.06 15.55
N ASP A 226 -10.70 -3.02 16.42
CA ASP A 226 -12.07 -3.53 16.61
C ASP A 226 -12.80 -2.79 17.73
N THR A 227 -12.11 -2.37 18.82
CA THR A 227 -12.72 -1.62 19.92
C THR A 227 -12.70 -0.11 19.70
N GLY A 228 -11.67 0.39 19.00
CA GLY A 228 -11.41 1.83 18.88
C GLY A 228 -10.80 2.45 20.16
N ASP A 229 -10.48 1.65 21.16
CA ASP A 229 -9.89 2.12 22.41
C ASP A 229 -8.47 2.64 22.20
N HIS A 230 -8.11 3.63 22.99
CA HIS A 230 -6.77 4.17 22.96
C HIS A 230 -5.75 3.12 23.45
N PRO A 231 -4.61 2.92 22.74
CA PRO A 231 -3.62 1.90 23.09
C PRO A 231 -3.15 1.94 24.56
N ALA A 232 -3.11 3.12 25.19
CA ALA A 232 -2.75 3.24 26.61
C ALA A 232 -3.77 2.54 27.53
N LEU A 233 -5.07 2.65 27.25
CA LEU A 233 -6.11 1.97 28.02
C LEU A 233 -6.00 0.46 27.90
N LEU A 234 -5.77 -0.03 26.68
CA LEU A 234 -5.57 -1.47 26.44
C LEU A 234 -4.29 -1.99 27.14
N LYS A 235 -3.22 -1.19 27.15
CA LYS A 235 -2.00 -1.50 27.90
C LYS A 235 -2.28 -1.59 29.42
N ASP A 236 -3.01 -0.62 29.96
CA ASP A 236 -3.33 -0.61 31.40
C ASP A 236 -4.21 -1.81 31.79
N ALA A 237 -5.14 -2.23 30.93
CA ALA A 237 -6.01 -3.39 31.17
C ALA A 237 -5.25 -4.72 31.29
N VAL A 238 -4.04 -4.85 30.73
CA VAL A 238 -3.20 -6.05 30.87
C VAL A 238 -2.10 -5.90 31.92
N THR A 239 -2.10 -4.80 32.66
CA THR A 239 -1.10 -4.49 33.71
C THR A 239 -1.74 -4.67 35.10
N THR A 240 -1.23 -5.64 35.85
CA THR A 240 -1.70 -5.89 37.21
C THR A 240 -0.68 -5.45 38.25
N PRO A 241 -1.11 -5.07 39.50
CA PRO A 241 -0.19 -4.74 40.57
C PRO A 241 0.81 -5.86 40.83
N ALA A 242 2.10 -5.54 40.90
CA ALA A 242 3.22 -6.48 41.05
C ALA A 242 3.30 -7.57 39.98
N GLY A 243 2.66 -7.39 38.82
CA GLY A 243 2.70 -8.34 37.72
C GLY A 243 3.95 -8.18 36.84
N SER A 244 4.40 -9.28 36.23
CA SER A 244 5.56 -9.32 35.32
C SER A 244 5.47 -8.37 34.12
N THR A 245 4.26 -7.99 33.72
CA THR A 245 4.02 -7.05 32.62
C THR A 245 4.65 -5.69 32.93
N MET A 246 4.55 -5.23 34.18
CA MET A 246 5.07 -3.92 34.56
C MET A 246 6.60 -3.88 34.52
N ASP A 247 7.26 -4.96 34.95
CA ASP A 247 8.72 -5.05 34.89
C ASP A 247 9.20 -5.00 33.42
N GLY A 248 8.52 -5.71 32.52
CA GLY A 248 8.82 -5.67 31.09
C GLY A 248 8.58 -4.29 30.47
N ILE A 249 7.53 -3.56 30.86
CA ILE A 249 7.27 -2.20 30.41
C ILE A 249 8.38 -1.25 30.84
N LEU A 250 8.86 -1.35 32.08
CA LEU A 250 9.94 -0.50 32.59
C LEU A 250 11.23 -0.71 31.77
N GLU A 251 11.58 -1.94 31.41
CA GLU A 251 12.73 -2.22 30.53
C GLU A 251 12.56 -1.59 29.13
N LEU A 252 11.34 -1.61 28.58
CA LEU A 252 11.07 -0.96 27.28
C LEU A 252 11.19 0.57 27.36
N GLU A 253 10.76 1.19 28.46
CA GLU A 253 10.88 2.63 28.68
C GLU A 253 12.35 3.03 28.90
N ASP A 254 13.10 2.29 29.73
CA ASP A 254 14.55 2.52 29.93
C ASP A 254 15.33 2.34 28.63
N GLY A 255 15.01 1.33 27.83
CA GLY A 255 15.55 1.12 26.50
C GLY A 255 15.08 2.15 25.46
N LYS A 256 14.27 3.14 25.85
CA LYS A 256 13.81 4.25 24.99
C LYS A 256 13.07 3.82 23.73
N LEU A 257 12.38 2.65 23.78
CA LEU A 257 11.68 2.09 22.61
C LEU A 257 10.70 3.11 22.00
N ARG A 258 9.91 3.77 22.83
CA ARG A 258 8.92 4.78 22.41
C ARG A 258 9.55 5.90 21.59
N VAL A 259 10.59 6.51 22.12
CA VAL A 259 11.31 7.62 21.45
C VAL A 259 11.97 7.15 20.16
N THR A 260 12.52 5.94 20.15
CA THR A 260 13.18 5.35 18.97
C THR A 260 12.19 5.14 17.84
N LEU A 261 11.00 4.61 18.12
CA LEU A 261 9.95 4.42 17.11
C LEU A 261 9.41 5.75 16.55
N ILE A 262 9.21 6.76 17.41
CA ILE A 262 8.81 8.10 16.98
C ILE A 262 9.87 8.67 16.01
N LYS A 263 11.15 8.61 16.37
CA LYS A 263 12.25 9.08 15.51
C LYS A 263 12.34 8.30 14.20
N ALA A 264 12.10 6.99 14.20
CA ALA A 264 12.11 6.18 13.00
C ALA A 264 11.03 6.62 12.01
N VAL A 265 9.80 6.85 12.47
CA VAL A 265 8.70 7.36 11.64
C VAL A 265 9.03 8.76 11.10
N MET A 266 9.52 9.67 11.96
CA MET A 266 9.91 11.02 11.55
C MET A 266 10.99 10.99 10.46
N LYS A 267 12.04 10.17 10.64
CA LYS A 267 13.16 10.08 9.70
C LYS A 267 12.72 9.46 8.36
N ALA A 268 11.89 8.43 8.39
CA ALA A 268 11.33 7.82 7.17
C ALA A 268 10.44 8.81 6.41
N THR A 269 9.60 9.58 7.12
CA THR A 269 8.76 10.63 6.53
C THR A 269 9.60 11.74 5.91
N GLN A 270 10.64 12.19 6.61
CA GLN A 270 11.58 13.19 6.07
C GLN A 270 12.24 12.67 4.79
N ARG A 271 12.74 11.43 4.81
CA ARG A 271 13.38 10.84 3.63
C ARG A 271 12.41 10.68 2.46
N ALA A 272 11.15 10.34 2.71
CA ALA A 272 10.13 10.26 1.66
C ALA A 272 9.93 11.61 0.95
N LYS A 273 9.97 12.73 1.69
CA LYS A 273 9.90 14.09 1.12
C LYS A 273 11.15 14.43 0.29
N GLU A 274 12.35 14.06 0.77
CA GLU A 274 13.61 14.32 0.06
C GLU A 274 13.74 13.53 -1.24
N LEU A 275 13.03 12.41 -1.36
CA LEU A 275 13.02 11.57 -2.57
C LEU A 275 12.04 12.09 -3.64
N ILE A 276 11.33 13.20 -3.39
CA ILE A 276 10.43 13.80 -4.37
C ILE A 276 11.22 14.04 -5.66
N VAL A 277 10.74 13.42 -6.74
CA VAL A 277 11.29 13.67 -8.07
C VAL A 277 10.88 15.09 -8.43
N GLU A 278 11.82 16.01 -8.28
CA GLU A 278 11.62 17.39 -8.69
C GLU A 278 11.36 17.47 -10.19
N SER A 279 10.47 18.38 -10.52
CA SER A 279 9.94 18.69 -11.85
C SER A 279 10.99 19.07 -12.87
#